data_e7fbcf0f89ed0166a8bb7654d4527c87
#
_entry.id   e7fbcf0f89ed0166a8bb7654d4527c87
#
_cell.length_a   1.000
_cell.length_b   1.000
_cell.length_c   1.000
_cell.angle_alpha   90.00
_cell.angle_beta   90.00
_cell.angle_gamma   90.00
#
_symmetry.space_group_name_H-M   'P 1'
#
loop_
_entity.id
_entity.type
_entity.pdbx_description
1 polymer ?
#
loop_
_entity_poly.entity_id
_entity_poly.type
_entity_poly.pdbx_seq_one_letter_code
_entity_poly.pdbx_strand_id
1 'polypeptide(L)'
;FLPCMALAPQPHERILDMASAPGGKVTYLSALMQNTGCIFANDSNKARIKSLTANVHRMGCRNIVVCNYDGRQFPKVLGGFDRVMLDSPCSGTGVISKDASVKTNKSKRDLILLTQLQKQLILCAIDSVNPKSETGGYVVYSTCSVMVEENEEVIEYALRKRPNVRIVPTGIDFGRDGLKRFRSRTFDERMTLCRRIF
;
A
#
# COMPACT_ATOMS: atom_id res chain seq x y z
N PHE A 1 -7.80 -0.09 -8.49
CA PHE A 1 -6.89 0.78 -9.28
C PHE A 1 -6.59 2.13 -8.60
N LEU A 2 -7.48 2.63 -7.72
CA LEU A 2 -7.32 3.94 -7.08
C LEU A 2 -5.97 4.14 -6.36
N PRO A 3 -5.41 3.17 -5.61
CA PRO A 3 -4.07 3.33 -5.03
C PRO A 3 -2.97 3.56 -6.07
N CYS A 4 -3.09 2.95 -7.24
CA CYS A 4 -2.13 3.16 -8.33
C CYS A 4 -2.25 4.58 -8.93
N MET A 5 -3.49 5.09 -9.05
CA MET A 5 -3.74 6.46 -9.51
C MET A 5 -3.20 7.48 -8.48
N ALA A 6 -3.44 7.23 -7.19
CA ALA A 6 -2.89 8.07 -6.13
C ALA A 6 -1.35 8.03 -6.07
N LEU A 7 -0.74 6.89 -6.41
CA LEU A 7 0.71 6.77 -6.52
C LEU A 7 1.26 7.60 -7.68
N ALA A 8 0.48 7.75 -8.77
CA ALA A 8 0.80 8.53 -9.97
C ALA A 8 2.22 8.25 -10.51
N PRO A 9 2.56 6.97 -10.81
CA PRO A 9 3.91 6.62 -11.24
C PRO A 9 4.30 7.34 -12.53
N GLN A 10 5.57 7.72 -12.64
CA GLN A 10 6.10 8.35 -13.84
C GLN A 10 6.92 7.35 -14.66
N PRO A 11 7.02 7.54 -15.99
CA PRO A 11 7.93 6.74 -16.82
C PRO A 11 9.36 6.74 -16.26
N HIS A 12 10.05 5.61 -16.41
CA HIS A 12 11.44 5.38 -16.00
C HIS A 12 11.72 5.33 -14.49
N GLU A 13 10.71 5.49 -13.62
CA GLU A 13 10.86 5.35 -12.17
C GLU A 13 11.14 3.90 -11.74
N ARG A 14 11.73 3.77 -10.56
CA ARG A 14 11.85 2.51 -9.82
C ARG A 14 10.77 2.45 -8.74
N ILE A 15 9.86 1.50 -8.86
CA ILE A 15 8.70 1.37 -7.97
C ILE A 15 8.76 0.05 -7.20
N LEU A 16 8.34 0.06 -5.95
CA LEU A 16 8.09 -1.13 -5.15
C LEU A 16 6.58 -1.27 -4.89
N ASP A 17 6.02 -2.43 -5.24
CA ASP A 17 4.72 -2.90 -4.75
C ASP A 17 4.98 -3.99 -3.70
N MET A 18 4.77 -3.67 -2.42
CA MET A 18 5.21 -4.50 -1.30
C MET A 18 4.35 -5.75 -1.06
N ALA A 19 3.08 -5.76 -1.51
CA ALA A 19 2.11 -6.85 -1.32
C ALA A 19 1.31 -7.04 -2.62
N SER A 20 2.01 -7.45 -3.67
CA SER A 20 1.57 -7.30 -5.06
C SER A 20 0.56 -8.36 -5.52
N ALA A 21 0.60 -9.58 -4.95
CA ALA A 21 -0.25 -10.66 -5.45
C ALA A 21 -1.76 -10.38 -5.22
N PRO A 22 -2.60 -10.72 -6.18
CA PRO A 22 -2.37 -11.54 -7.38
C PRO A 22 -1.84 -10.79 -8.62
N GLY A 23 -1.54 -9.47 -8.52
CA GLY A 23 -0.87 -8.72 -9.60
C GLY A 23 -1.75 -7.70 -10.35
N GLY A 24 -3.02 -7.52 -9.98
CA GLY A 24 -3.92 -6.57 -10.66
C GLY A 24 -3.45 -5.11 -10.55
N LYS A 25 -2.90 -4.71 -9.41
CA LYS A 25 -2.38 -3.35 -9.21
C LYS A 25 -1.04 -3.16 -9.92
N VAL A 26 -0.11 -4.10 -9.78
CA VAL A 26 1.21 -3.98 -10.41
C VAL A 26 1.16 -4.00 -11.93
N THR A 27 0.26 -4.77 -12.53
CA THR A 27 0.07 -4.74 -14.00
C THR A 27 -0.52 -3.40 -14.46
N TYR A 28 -1.36 -2.77 -13.65
CA TYR A 28 -1.86 -1.43 -13.92
C TYR A 28 -0.78 -0.35 -13.73
N LEU A 29 0.09 -0.47 -12.72
CA LEU A 29 1.27 0.40 -12.60
C LEU A 29 2.18 0.29 -13.83
N SER A 30 2.42 -0.94 -14.32
CA SER A 30 3.21 -1.16 -15.54
C SER A 30 2.59 -0.46 -16.76
N ALA A 31 1.26 -0.50 -16.90
CA ALA A 31 0.55 0.19 -17.97
C ALA A 31 0.66 1.72 -17.85
N LEU A 32 0.51 2.28 -16.64
CA LEU A 32 0.69 3.72 -16.39
C LEU A 32 2.11 4.18 -16.73
N MET A 33 3.11 3.36 -16.47
CA MET A 33 4.52 3.60 -16.81
C MET A 33 4.87 3.27 -18.26
N GLN A 34 3.91 2.83 -19.09
CA GLN A 34 4.12 2.45 -20.49
C GLN A 34 5.21 1.37 -20.66
N ASN A 35 5.28 0.41 -19.73
CA ASN A 35 6.35 -0.61 -19.67
C ASN A 35 7.78 -0.03 -19.58
N THR A 36 7.94 1.19 -19.10
CA THR A 36 9.27 1.80 -18.85
C THR A 36 9.67 1.66 -17.37
N GLY A 37 10.90 2.00 -17.04
CA GLY A 37 11.41 1.91 -15.67
C GLY A 37 11.47 0.48 -15.15
N CYS A 38 11.28 0.30 -13.83
CA CYS A 38 11.33 -1.02 -13.20
C CYS A 38 10.40 -1.08 -11.98
N ILE A 39 9.54 -2.08 -11.92
CA ILE A 39 8.64 -2.33 -10.80
C ILE A 39 9.05 -3.61 -10.10
N PHE A 40 9.35 -3.53 -8.81
CA PHE A 40 9.59 -4.69 -7.95
C PHE A 40 8.26 -5.11 -7.33
N ALA A 41 7.72 -6.22 -7.80
CA ALA A 41 6.45 -6.78 -7.37
C ALA A 41 6.71 -7.87 -6.32
N ASN A 42 6.57 -7.50 -5.05
CA ASN A 42 6.83 -8.40 -3.93
C ASN A 42 5.55 -9.00 -3.36
N ASP A 43 5.60 -10.24 -2.92
CA ASP A 43 4.61 -10.83 -2.01
C ASP A 43 5.30 -11.84 -1.10
N SER A 44 4.96 -11.84 0.19
CA SER A 44 5.54 -12.77 1.17
C SER A 44 5.04 -14.20 1.01
N ASN A 45 3.87 -14.39 0.40
CA ASN A 45 3.26 -15.71 0.23
C ASN A 45 3.71 -16.36 -1.08
N LYS A 46 4.60 -17.35 -0.96
CA LYS A 46 5.15 -18.11 -2.10
C LYS A 46 4.08 -18.75 -2.99
N ALA A 47 2.96 -19.19 -2.43
CA ALA A 47 1.87 -19.77 -3.22
C ALA A 47 1.20 -18.72 -4.13
N ARG A 48 1.10 -17.46 -3.67
CA ARG A 48 0.50 -16.36 -4.44
C ARG A 48 1.42 -15.81 -5.53
N ILE A 49 2.73 -16.04 -5.44
CA ILE A 49 3.70 -15.65 -6.47
C ILE A 49 3.37 -16.30 -7.83
N LYS A 50 2.86 -17.54 -7.85
CA LYS A 50 2.45 -18.19 -9.10
C LYS A 50 1.38 -17.41 -9.85
N SER A 51 0.35 -16.93 -9.14
CA SER A 51 -0.72 -16.12 -9.75
C SER A 51 -0.22 -14.73 -10.17
N LEU A 52 0.65 -14.12 -9.38
CA LEU A 52 1.31 -12.86 -9.72
C LEU A 52 2.09 -12.99 -11.04
N THR A 53 2.99 -13.99 -11.13
CA THR A 53 3.79 -14.25 -12.33
C THR A 53 2.91 -14.51 -13.55
N ALA A 54 1.87 -15.35 -13.40
CA ALA A 54 0.94 -15.65 -14.49
C ALA A 54 0.23 -14.38 -15.01
N ASN A 55 -0.22 -13.49 -14.11
CA ASN A 55 -0.86 -12.23 -14.49
C ASN A 55 0.11 -11.26 -15.16
N VAL A 56 1.33 -11.14 -14.66
CA VAL A 56 2.38 -10.30 -15.27
C VAL A 56 2.65 -10.75 -16.72
N HIS A 57 2.79 -12.05 -16.96
CA HIS A 57 3.00 -12.61 -18.29
C HIS A 57 1.78 -12.41 -19.19
N ARG A 58 0.59 -12.74 -18.70
CA ARG A 58 -0.67 -12.61 -19.46
C ARG A 58 -0.94 -11.17 -19.90
N MET A 59 -0.56 -10.19 -19.08
CA MET A 59 -0.74 -8.78 -19.37
C MET A 59 0.40 -8.16 -20.20
N GLY A 60 1.42 -8.94 -20.57
CA GLY A 60 2.55 -8.47 -21.38
C GLY A 60 3.44 -7.43 -20.69
N CYS A 61 3.50 -7.45 -19.37
CA CYS A 61 4.35 -6.53 -18.61
C CYS A 61 5.82 -6.92 -18.76
N ARG A 62 6.67 -5.96 -19.16
CA ARG A 62 8.10 -6.19 -19.44
C ARG A 62 9.04 -5.56 -18.42
N ASN A 63 8.51 -4.70 -17.57
CA ASN A 63 9.26 -3.90 -16.59
C ASN A 63 9.06 -4.36 -15.14
N ILE A 64 8.59 -5.61 -14.92
CA ILE A 64 8.29 -6.13 -13.59
C ILE A 64 9.29 -7.21 -13.18
N VAL A 65 9.88 -7.04 -12.00
CA VAL A 65 10.70 -8.03 -11.29
C VAL A 65 9.88 -8.62 -10.15
N VAL A 66 9.55 -9.89 -10.23
CA VAL A 66 8.78 -10.59 -9.19
C VAL A 66 9.70 -11.03 -8.05
N CYS A 67 9.34 -10.66 -6.82
CA CYS A 67 10.11 -10.93 -5.61
C CYS A 67 9.27 -11.73 -4.60
N ASN A 68 9.94 -12.51 -3.75
CA ASN A 68 9.29 -13.24 -2.65
C ASN A 68 10.04 -13.02 -1.34
N TYR A 69 9.79 -11.88 -0.70
CA TYR A 69 10.35 -11.52 0.60
C TYR A 69 9.27 -11.11 1.57
N ASP A 70 9.53 -11.23 2.85
CA ASP A 70 8.78 -10.52 3.86
C ASP A 70 9.01 -9.01 3.66
N GLY A 71 7.93 -8.24 3.45
CA GLY A 71 8.02 -6.80 3.21
C GLY A 71 8.79 -6.03 4.28
N ARG A 72 8.83 -6.56 5.51
CA ARG A 72 9.59 -5.98 6.63
C ARG A 72 11.12 -6.05 6.45
N GLN A 73 11.59 -6.92 5.57
CA GLN A 73 13.02 -7.07 5.27
C GLN A 73 13.47 -6.17 4.12
N PHE A 74 12.54 -5.61 3.34
CA PHE A 74 12.84 -4.91 2.10
C PHE A 74 13.86 -3.77 2.26
N PRO A 75 13.80 -2.89 3.29
CA PRO A 75 14.79 -1.83 3.46
C PRO A 75 16.24 -2.33 3.57
N LYS A 76 16.43 -3.60 3.98
CA LYS A 76 17.75 -4.24 4.07
C LYS A 76 18.16 -4.97 2.79
N VAL A 77 17.18 -5.36 1.97
CA VAL A 77 17.40 -6.10 0.72
C VAL A 77 17.61 -5.12 -0.43
N LEU A 78 16.73 -4.15 -0.55
CA LEU A 78 16.77 -3.16 -1.64
C LEU A 78 15.97 -1.91 -1.23
N GLY A 79 16.59 -0.76 -1.34
CA GLY A 79 15.98 0.54 -1.12
C GLY A 79 16.14 1.48 -2.31
N GLY A 80 15.86 2.76 -2.09
CA GLY A 80 16.06 3.81 -3.10
C GLY A 80 15.01 3.81 -4.21
N PHE A 81 13.78 3.43 -3.88
CA PHE A 81 12.65 3.50 -4.81
C PHE A 81 12.13 4.92 -4.93
N ASP A 82 11.72 5.31 -6.14
CA ASP A 82 11.07 6.60 -6.36
C ASP A 82 9.69 6.61 -5.72
N ARG A 83 8.95 5.51 -5.82
CA ARG A 83 7.63 5.35 -5.17
C ARG A 83 7.47 3.96 -4.60
N VAL A 84 6.70 3.88 -3.51
CA VAL A 84 6.34 2.60 -2.89
C VAL A 84 4.82 2.53 -2.73
N MET A 85 4.23 1.42 -3.18
CA MET A 85 2.85 1.07 -2.93
C MET A 85 2.78 -0.01 -1.85
N LEU A 86 1.98 0.24 -0.84
CA LEU A 86 1.63 -0.73 0.19
C LEU A 86 0.10 -0.88 0.25
N ASP A 87 -0.44 -1.76 -0.62
CA ASP A 87 -1.80 -2.25 -0.45
C ASP A 87 -1.77 -3.33 0.62
N SER A 88 -2.00 -2.90 1.85
CA SER A 88 -1.63 -3.67 3.03
C SER A 88 -2.55 -4.86 3.27
N PRO A 89 -2.02 -6.01 3.72
CA PRO A 89 -2.86 -7.07 4.25
C PRO A 89 -3.74 -6.51 5.37
N CYS A 90 -5.04 -6.75 5.29
CA CYS A 90 -6.03 -6.20 6.21
C CYS A 90 -7.17 -7.19 6.49
N SER A 91 -8.10 -6.79 7.37
CA SER A 91 -9.26 -7.61 7.73
C SER A 91 -10.24 -7.83 6.58
N GLY A 92 -10.25 -6.94 5.58
CA GLY A 92 -11.21 -6.98 4.48
C GLY A 92 -12.61 -6.49 4.84
N THR A 93 -12.80 -5.81 5.95
CA THR A 93 -14.14 -5.38 6.42
C THR A 93 -14.88 -4.45 5.47
N GLY A 94 -14.17 -3.80 4.53
CA GLY A 94 -14.79 -2.97 3.48
C GLY A 94 -15.42 -3.76 2.33
N VAL A 95 -15.18 -5.08 2.25
CA VAL A 95 -15.75 -5.93 1.19
C VAL A 95 -16.83 -6.89 1.70
N ILE A 96 -17.39 -6.64 2.88
CA ILE A 96 -18.43 -7.48 3.50
C ILE A 96 -19.65 -7.66 2.60
N SER A 97 -20.00 -6.67 1.78
CA SER A 97 -21.10 -6.76 0.81
C SER A 97 -20.85 -7.79 -0.30
N LYS A 98 -19.57 -8.09 -0.58
CA LYS A 98 -19.15 -9.07 -1.59
C LYS A 98 -18.86 -10.44 -0.98
N ASP A 99 -18.42 -10.48 0.27
CA ASP A 99 -18.07 -11.69 1.01
C ASP A 99 -18.48 -11.57 2.49
N ALA A 100 -19.64 -12.13 2.81
CA ALA A 100 -20.19 -12.10 4.18
C ALA A 100 -19.33 -12.88 5.20
N SER A 101 -18.50 -13.82 4.75
CA SER A 101 -17.62 -14.61 5.64
C SER A 101 -16.57 -13.76 6.36
N VAL A 102 -16.25 -12.59 5.81
CA VAL A 102 -15.33 -11.61 6.42
C VAL A 102 -15.76 -11.20 7.83
N LYS A 103 -17.07 -11.20 8.13
CA LYS A 103 -17.60 -10.88 9.46
C LYS A 103 -17.18 -11.87 10.55
N THR A 104 -17.03 -13.13 10.20
CA THR A 104 -16.82 -14.24 11.15
C THR A 104 -15.40 -14.80 11.17
N ASN A 105 -14.61 -14.53 10.12
CA ASN A 105 -13.30 -15.14 9.90
C ASN A 105 -12.14 -14.50 10.67
N LYS A 106 -12.37 -13.40 11.40
CA LYS A 106 -11.31 -12.67 12.12
C LYS A 106 -11.67 -12.51 13.59
N SER A 107 -10.83 -13.05 14.47
CA SER A 107 -10.91 -12.81 15.90
C SER A 107 -10.35 -11.41 16.26
N LYS A 108 -10.65 -10.92 17.48
CA LYS A 108 -9.99 -9.70 18.00
C LYS A 108 -8.47 -9.81 18.02
N ARG A 109 -7.95 -10.99 18.29
CA ARG A 109 -6.50 -11.26 18.28
C ARG A 109 -5.91 -11.11 16.88
N ASP A 110 -6.61 -11.61 15.84
CA ASP A 110 -6.16 -11.48 14.46
C ASP A 110 -6.12 -10.02 14.02
N LEU A 111 -7.08 -9.20 14.44
CA LEU A 111 -7.09 -7.77 14.15
C LEU A 111 -5.91 -7.04 14.80
N ILE A 112 -5.56 -7.38 16.04
CA ILE A 112 -4.38 -6.83 16.71
C ILE A 112 -3.10 -7.20 15.96
N LEU A 113 -2.95 -8.46 15.56
CA LEU A 113 -1.78 -8.92 14.80
C LEU A 113 -1.68 -8.26 13.43
N LEU A 114 -2.82 -8.08 12.74
CA LEU A 114 -2.86 -7.37 11.44
C LEU A 114 -2.44 -5.91 11.59
N THR A 115 -2.97 -5.19 12.58
CA THR A 115 -2.61 -3.78 12.79
C THR A 115 -1.14 -3.63 13.18
N GLN A 116 -0.58 -4.57 13.95
CA GLN A 116 0.86 -4.59 14.25
C GLN A 116 1.70 -4.81 12.98
N LEU A 117 1.31 -5.77 12.15
CA LEU A 117 1.97 -6.02 10.87
C LEU A 117 1.91 -4.80 9.94
N GLN A 118 0.75 -4.17 9.81
CA GLN A 118 0.55 -2.96 9.02
C GLN A 118 1.45 -1.82 9.48
N LYS A 119 1.56 -1.60 10.80
CA LYS A 119 2.46 -0.61 11.40
C LYS A 119 3.94 -0.89 11.08
N GLN A 120 4.35 -2.15 11.04
CA GLN A 120 5.71 -2.53 10.64
C GLN A 120 5.94 -2.31 9.15
N LEU A 121 5.00 -2.75 8.31
CA LEU A 121 5.10 -2.64 6.85
C LEU A 121 5.15 -1.19 6.38
N ILE A 122 4.32 -0.29 6.94
CA ILE A 122 4.33 1.11 6.53
C ILE A 122 5.66 1.81 6.87
N LEU A 123 6.28 1.49 8.00
CA LEU A 123 7.62 2.00 8.31
C LEU A 123 8.65 1.50 7.29
N CYS A 124 8.61 0.22 6.95
CA CYS A 124 9.49 -0.36 5.94
C CYS A 124 9.24 0.23 4.54
N ALA A 125 7.99 0.53 4.19
CA ALA A 125 7.65 1.22 2.95
C ALA A 125 8.30 2.62 2.89
N ILE A 126 8.18 3.39 3.97
CA ILE A 126 8.81 4.71 4.10
C ILE A 126 10.33 4.61 4.02
N ASP A 127 10.93 3.65 4.73
CA ASP A 127 12.39 3.46 4.76
C ASP A 127 12.95 2.95 3.42
N SER A 128 12.12 2.42 2.54
CA SER A 128 12.51 1.95 1.20
C SER A 128 12.52 3.05 0.13
N VAL A 129 11.87 4.18 0.38
CA VAL A 129 11.80 5.30 -0.57
C VAL A 129 13.09 6.10 -0.57
N ASN A 130 13.48 6.58 -1.75
CA ASN A 130 14.52 7.59 -1.91
C ASN A 130 13.95 8.99 -1.60
N PRO A 131 14.30 9.60 -0.46
CA PRO A 131 13.79 10.93 -0.12
C PRO A 131 14.34 12.05 -1.02
N LYS A 132 15.35 11.73 -1.84
CA LYS A 132 15.98 12.66 -2.81
C LYS A 132 15.57 12.35 -4.25
N SER A 133 14.52 11.54 -4.47
CA SER A 133 14.03 11.28 -5.81
C SER A 133 13.53 12.57 -6.46
N GLU A 134 13.96 12.85 -7.68
CA GLU A 134 13.57 14.06 -8.43
C GLU A 134 12.09 14.03 -8.85
N THR A 135 11.55 12.85 -9.11
CA THR A 135 10.18 12.66 -9.62
C THR A 135 9.24 12.07 -8.59
N GLY A 136 9.76 11.46 -7.53
CA GLY A 136 9.01 10.64 -6.58
C GLY A 136 9.15 11.09 -5.13
N GLY A 137 9.54 10.15 -4.27
CA GLY A 137 9.57 10.36 -2.82
C GLY A 137 8.22 10.06 -2.16
N TYR A 138 7.34 9.27 -2.80
CA TYR A 138 5.97 9.02 -2.34
C TYR A 138 5.76 7.58 -1.90
N VAL A 139 4.95 7.44 -0.84
CA VAL A 139 4.40 6.17 -0.38
C VAL A 139 2.88 6.26 -0.44
N VAL A 140 2.23 5.29 -1.06
CA VAL A 140 0.78 5.11 -0.97
C VAL A 140 0.49 3.92 -0.08
N TYR A 141 -0.28 4.15 0.97
CA TYR A 141 -0.84 3.14 1.85
C TYR A 141 -2.32 2.97 1.55
N SER A 142 -2.78 1.76 1.35
CA SER A 142 -4.19 1.44 1.14
C SER A 142 -4.58 0.14 1.85
N THR A 143 -5.87 0.04 2.18
CA THR A 143 -6.50 -1.18 2.70
C THR A 143 -7.87 -1.37 2.07
N CYS A 144 -8.40 -2.58 2.12
CA CYS A 144 -9.82 -2.85 1.87
C CYS A 144 -10.61 -2.96 3.18
N SER A 145 -10.20 -2.24 4.23
CA SER A 145 -10.85 -2.19 5.54
C SER A 145 -11.51 -0.84 5.79
N VAL A 146 -12.66 -0.84 6.47
CA VAL A 146 -13.30 0.38 6.97
C VAL A 146 -12.87 0.75 8.38
N MET A 147 -12.05 -0.08 9.04
CA MET A 147 -11.66 0.09 10.43
C MET A 147 -10.64 1.21 10.59
N VAL A 148 -10.84 2.06 11.59
CA VAL A 148 -9.92 3.15 11.95
C VAL A 148 -8.56 2.60 12.41
N GLU A 149 -8.58 1.47 13.10
CA GLU A 149 -7.40 0.75 13.59
C GLU A 149 -6.44 0.33 12.48
N GLU A 150 -6.96 0.02 11.28
CA GLU A 150 -6.19 -0.40 10.12
C GLU A 150 -5.86 0.74 9.16
N ASN A 151 -6.42 1.92 9.36
CA ASN A 151 -6.28 3.09 8.50
C ASN A 151 -5.63 4.25 9.26
N GLU A 152 -6.43 5.13 9.87
CA GLU A 152 -5.92 6.35 10.51
C GLU A 152 -4.90 6.07 11.63
N GLU A 153 -5.10 5.02 12.43
CA GLU A 153 -4.13 4.68 13.49
C GLU A 153 -2.77 4.22 12.94
N VAL A 154 -2.77 3.54 11.80
CA VAL A 154 -1.51 3.10 11.16
C VAL A 154 -0.77 4.31 10.62
N ILE A 155 -1.47 5.24 9.97
CA ILE A 155 -0.88 6.48 9.46
C ILE A 155 -0.37 7.35 10.62
N GLU A 156 -1.17 7.54 11.67
CA GLU A 156 -0.78 8.29 12.88
C GLU A 156 0.47 7.70 13.53
N TYR A 157 0.56 6.37 13.60
CA TYR A 157 1.74 5.68 14.08
C TYR A 157 2.97 5.98 13.20
N ALA A 158 2.82 5.96 11.88
CA ALA A 158 3.89 6.24 10.94
C ALA A 158 4.41 7.67 11.08
N LEU A 159 3.52 8.66 11.17
CA LEU A 159 3.87 10.07 11.37
C LEU A 159 4.69 10.29 12.66
N ARG A 160 4.30 9.62 13.76
CA ARG A 160 5.03 9.70 15.02
C ARG A 160 6.42 9.05 14.96
N LYS A 161 6.56 7.97 14.18
CA LYS A 161 7.83 7.22 14.07
C LYS A 161 8.77 7.75 12.99
N ARG A 162 8.25 8.54 12.05
CA ARG A 162 9.01 9.14 10.94
C ARG A 162 8.64 10.61 10.79
N PRO A 163 9.21 11.50 11.63
CA PRO A 163 8.88 12.93 11.61
C PRO A 163 9.28 13.64 10.30
N ASN A 164 10.10 12.99 9.48
CA ASN A 164 10.52 13.46 8.16
C ASN A 164 9.49 13.21 7.05
N VAL A 165 8.32 12.60 7.36
CA VAL A 165 7.24 12.39 6.39
C VAL A 165 6.03 13.26 6.70
N ARG A 166 5.23 13.51 5.68
CA ARG A 166 3.96 14.23 5.79
C ARG A 166 2.90 13.61 4.88
N ILE A 167 1.64 13.74 5.27
CA ILE A 167 0.52 13.42 4.39
C ILE A 167 0.40 14.50 3.31
N VAL A 168 0.16 14.08 2.08
CA VAL A 168 -0.11 14.95 0.93
C VAL A 168 -1.44 14.54 0.28
N PRO A 169 -2.10 15.42 -0.49
CA PRO A 169 -3.33 15.07 -1.20
C PRO A 169 -3.14 13.84 -2.10
N THR A 170 -4.14 12.97 -2.14
CA THR A 170 -4.12 11.75 -2.96
C THR A 170 -4.30 12.01 -4.46
N GLY A 171 -4.73 13.21 -4.87
CA GLY A 171 -5.14 13.49 -6.24
C GLY A 171 -6.47 12.84 -6.64
N ILE A 172 -7.16 12.20 -5.70
CA ILE A 172 -8.50 11.61 -5.91
C ILE A 172 -9.54 12.63 -5.41
N ASP A 173 -10.44 13.05 -6.28
CA ASP A 173 -11.42 14.12 -6.04
C ASP A 173 -12.78 13.62 -5.52
N PHE A 174 -12.91 12.32 -5.26
CA PHE A 174 -14.13 11.70 -4.73
C PHE A 174 -13.84 10.86 -3.47
N GLY A 175 -14.91 10.35 -2.86
CA GLY A 175 -14.86 9.66 -1.58
C GLY A 175 -15.03 10.63 -0.41
N ARG A 176 -14.91 10.13 0.81
CA ARG A 176 -14.95 10.93 2.02
C ARG A 176 -13.53 11.19 2.53
N ASP A 177 -13.36 12.29 3.21
CA ASP A 177 -12.10 12.59 3.89
C ASP A 177 -11.77 11.56 4.98
N GLY A 178 -10.49 11.36 5.22
CA GLY A 178 -10.02 10.60 6.38
C GLY A 178 -10.45 11.28 7.69
N LEU A 179 -10.60 10.51 8.75
CA LEU A 179 -11.18 10.96 10.00
C LEU A 179 -10.13 11.70 10.86
N LYS A 180 -10.43 12.93 11.28
CA LYS A 180 -9.65 13.65 12.31
C LYS A 180 -9.99 13.18 13.73
N ARG A 181 -11.18 12.62 13.92
CA ARG A 181 -11.66 12.15 15.21
C ARG A 181 -12.57 10.94 15.05
N PHE A 182 -12.37 9.95 15.91
CA PHE A 182 -13.26 8.81 15.99
C PHE A 182 -13.40 8.36 17.47
N ARG A 183 -14.61 8.45 18.03
CA ARG A 183 -14.88 8.21 19.46
C ARG A 183 -14.00 9.13 20.33
N SER A 184 -13.19 8.56 21.22
CA SER A 184 -12.24 9.30 22.09
C SER A 184 -10.88 9.56 21.46
N ARG A 185 -10.65 9.11 20.21
CA ARG A 185 -9.35 9.22 19.51
C ARG A 185 -9.34 10.45 18.62
N THR A 186 -8.24 11.16 18.62
CA THR A 186 -7.96 12.29 17.73
C THR A 186 -6.71 11.97 16.92
N PHE A 187 -6.72 12.34 15.64
CA PHE A 187 -5.66 12.11 14.67
C PHE A 187 -5.13 13.44 14.13
N ASP A 188 -4.00 13.39 13.43
CA ASP A 188 -3.43 14.55 12.74
C ASP A 188 -4.47 15.19 11.81
N GLU A 189 -4.54 16.53 11.80
CA GLU A 189 -5.53 17.26 10.99
C GLU A 189 -5.39 16.99 9.49
N ARG A 190 -4.16 16.70 9.02
CA ARG A 190 -3.88 16.35 7.63
C ARG A 190 -4.47 15.02 7.22
N MET A 191 -5.06 14.23 8.14
CA MET A 191 -5.79 13.00 7.82
C MET A 191 -6.94 13.25 6.84
N THR A 192 -7.48 14.46 6.78
CA THR A 192 -8.49 14.87 5.78
C THR A 192 -7.99 14.80 4.33
N LEU A 193 -6.68 14.74 4.11
CA LEU A 193 -6.09 14.56 2.79
C LEU A 193 -6.16 13.10 2.31
N CYS A 194 -6.37 12.15 3.22
CA CYS A 194 -6.65 10.76 2.89
C CYS A 194 -8.08 10.62 2.36
N ARG A 195 -8.37 9.51 1.68
CA ARG A 195 -9.71 9.22 1.13
C ARG A 195 -10.24 7.90 1.65
N ARG A 196 -11.50 7.93 2.10
CA ARG A 196 -12.33 6.77 2.42
C ARG A 196 -13.34 6.55 1.30
N ILE A 197 -13.34 5.36 0.73
CA ILE A 197 -14.17 4.99 -0.41
C ILE A 197 -15.00 3.77 -0.01
N PHE A 198 -16.31 3.89 -0.10
CA PHE A 198 -17.31 2.88 0.31
C PHE A 198 -18.11 2.38 -0.89
#